data_b12940a259dbebf17372428dd98061a4
#
_entry.id   b12940a259dbebf17372428dd98061a4
#
_cell.length_a   1.000
_cell.length_b   1.000
_cell.length_c   1.000
_cell.angle_alpha   90.00
_cell.angle_beta   90.00
_cell.angle_gamma   90.00
#
_symmetry.space_group_name_H-M   'P 1'
#
loop_
_entity.id
_entity.type
_entity.pdbx_description
1 polymer ?
#
loop_
_entity_poly.entity_id
_entity_poly.type
_entity_poly.pdbx_seq_one_letter_code
_entity_poly.pdbx_strand_id
1 'polypeptide(L)'
;MLKCEIIGNLGADAEVKESNGSKFVAMRVAHSSKWTDQDQKTHEQTEWVDVTFNNVDSKVLPYLKAGVKIFARGNASLRCYSSPKLKRMVAGLSIAAQEIELCGGQSDEVPRQLINPEDGALFDVTKFYWCNMDTKALKKDEFRVLVDNRGGEYAQNKAGFVVPKAVLEQPEEEQK
;
A
#
# COMPACT_ATOMS: atom_id res chain seq x y z
N MET A 1 28.35 -1.25 -12.30
CA MET A 1 27.04 -1.87 -11.98
C MET A 1 26.10 -0.73 -11.59
N LEU A 2 24.97 -0.57 -12.30
CA LEU A 2 24.00 0.48 -12.00
C LEU A 2 22.88 -0.14 -11.12
N LYS A 3 22.82 0.27 -9.85
CA LYS A 3 21.76 -0.12 -8.93
C LYS A 3 20.84 1.06 -8.67
N CYS A 4 19.58 0.78 -8.43
CA CYS A 4 18.56 1.76 -8.09
C CYS A 4 17.64 1.21 -7.01
N GLU A 5 17.15 2.10 -6.19
CA GLU A 5 16.13 1.88 -5.20
C GLU A 5 14.95 2.80 -5.49
N ILE A 6 13.74 2.28 -5.31
CA ILE A 6 12.51 3.04 -5.49
C ILE A 6 11.53 2.73 -4.38
N ILE A 7 10.87 3.78 -3.89
CA ILE A 7 9.66 3.68 -3.07
C ILE A 7 8.53 4.34 -3.84
N GLY A 8 7.44 3.62 -4.03
CA GLY A 8 6.29 4.13 -4.76
C GLY A 8 5.09 3.21 -4.66
N ASN A 9 3.99 3.64 -5.25
CA ASN A 9 2.73 2.89 -5.23
C ASN A 9 2.57 2.10 -6.54
N LEU A 10 2.04 0.88 -6.44
CA LEU A 10 1.69 0.09 -7.61
C LEU A 10 0.53 0.74 -8.38
N GLY A 11 0.69 0.92 -9.68
CA GLY A 11 -0.35 1.48 -10.55
C GLY A 11 -1.44 0.47 -10.92
N ALA A 12 -1.12 -0.81 -10.83
CA ALA A 12 -2.01 -1.94 -11.08
C ALA A 12 -1.51 -3.15 -10.27
N ASP A 13 -2.32 -4.20 -10.19
CA ASP A 13 -1.91 -5.48 -9.64
C ASP A 13 -0.66 -6.00 -10.36
N ALA A 14 0.25 -6.61 -9.61
CA ALA A 14 1.40 -7.27 -10.21
C ALA A 14 0.96 -8.50 -11.02
N GLU A 15 1.56 -8.70 -12.18
CA GLU A 15 1.25 -9.78 -13.11
C GLU A 15 2.41 -10.74 -13.26
N VAL A 16 2.14 -12.04 -13.24
CA VAL A 16 3.13 -13.04 -13.62
C VAL A 16 3.16 -13.12 -15.15
N LYS A 17 4.33 -12.87 -15.73
CA LYS A 17 4.57 -12.97 -17.17
C LYS A 17 5.62 -14.03 -17.46
N GLU A 18 5.61 -14.52 -18.69
CA GLU A 18 6.60 -15.48 -19.18
C GLU A 18 7.31 -14.92 -20.40
N SER A 19 8.62 -15.05 -20.43
CA SER A 19 9.45 -14.72 -21.58
C SER A 19 10.63 -15.68 -21.67
N ASN A 20 10.85 -16.23 -22.86
CA ASN A 20 11.92 -17.19 -23.13
C ASN A 20 11.92 -18.39 -22.16
N GLY A 21 10.74 -18.90 -21.78
CA GLY A 21 10.59 -20.04 -20.87
C GLY A 21 10.84 -19.70 -19.39
N SER A 22 11.08 -18.44 -19.06
CA SER A 22 11.28 -17.98 -17.68
C SER A 22 10.11 -17.12 -17.22
N LYS A 23 9.57 -17.43 -16.03
CA LYS A 23 8.49 -16.66 -15.40
C LYS A 23 9.08 -15.56 -14.52
N PHE A 24 8.43 -14.41 -14.54
CA PHE A 24 8.76 -13.27 -13.69
C PHE A 24 7.51 -12.48 -13.35
N VAL A 25 7.58 -11.75 -12.25
CA VAL A 25 6.54 -10.80 -11.84
C VAL A 25 6.85 -9.45 -12.49
N ALA A 26 5.87 -8.88 -13.19
CA ALA A 26 5.94 -7.55 -13.78
C ALA A 26 5.02 -6.61 -13.03
N MET A 27 5.50 -5.42 -12.71
CA MET A 27 4.73 -4.37 -12.04
C MET A 27 5.18 -3.00 -12.48
N ARG A 28 4.31 -2.02 -12.32
CA ARG A 28 4.59 -0.62 -12.62
C ARG A 28 4.42 0.21 -11.37
N VAL A 29 5.47 0.92 -10.99
CA VAL A 29 5.56 1.69 -9.74
C VAL A 29 5.52 3.17 -10.05
N ALA A 30 4.66 3.91 -9.37
CA ALA A 30 4.57 5.36 -9.42
C ALA A 30 5.32 5.95 -8.23
N HIS A 31 6.36 6.73 -8.49
CA HIS A 31 7.01 7.58 -7.50
C HIS A 31 6.54 9.01 -7.68
N SER A 32 5.90 9.58 -6.67
CA SER A 32 5.43 10.97 -6.69
C SER A 32 6.28 11.83 -5.78
N SER A 33 6.80 12.91 -6.32
CA SER A 33 7.53 13.94 -5.59
C SER A 33 6.74 15.25 -5.59
N LYS A 34 6.78 15.96 -4.46
CA LYS A 34 6.17 17.29 -4.30
C LYS A 34 7.23 18.26 -3.87
N TRP A 35 7.26 19.42 -4.50
CA TRP A 35 8.14 20.52 -4.09
C TRP A 35 7.41 21.85 -4.23
N THR A 36 7.84 22.82 -3.44
CA THR A 36 7.31 24.20 -3.50
C THR A 36 8.39 25.10 -4.08
N ASP A 37 8.05 25.90 -5.07
CA ASP A 37 8.95 26.87 -5.68
C ASP A 37 9.08 28.14 -4.84
N GLN A 38 9.89 29.09 -5.31
CA GLN A 38 10.11 30.37 -4.64
C GLN A 38 8.85 31.24 -4.55
N ASP A 39 7.90 31.04 -5.46
CA ASP A 39 6.61 31.72 -5.51
C ASP A 39 5.54 31.04 -4.64
N GLN A 40 5.95 30.12 -3.74
CA GLN A 40 5.08 29.32 -2.87
C GLN A 40 4.06 28.44 -3.62
N LYS A 41 4.30 28.18 -4.88
CA LYS A 41 3.48 27.27 -5.69
C LYS A 41 3.97 25.83 -5.53
N THR A 42 3.06 24.95 -5.14
CA THR A 42 3.35 23.51 -5.01
C THR A 42 3.27 22.85 -6.38
N HIS A 43 4.30 22.11 -6.72
CA HIS A 43 4.39 21.26 -7.90
C HIS A 43 4.38 19.80 -7.48
N GLU A 44 3.75 18.97 -8.29
CA GLU A 44 3.75 17.51 -8.11
C GLU A 44 4.19 16.86 -9.42
N GLN A 45 5.12 15.92 -9.31
CA GLN A 45 5.59 15.13 -10.45
C GLN A 45 5.50 13.66 -10.10
N THR A 46 4.95 12.86 -11.02
CA THR A 46 4.89 11.41 -10.89
C THR A 46 5.75 10.76 -11.98
N GLU A 47 6.67 9.93 -11.54
CA GLU A 47 7.52 9.13 -12.41
C GLU A 47 7.11 7.67 -12.35
N TRP A 48 7.02 7.05 -13.52
CA TRP A 48 6.64 5.67 -13.66
C TRP A 48 7.86 4.80 -13.98
N VAL A 49 8.06 3.77 -13.15
CA VAL A 49 9.16 2.83 -13.29
C VAL A 49 8.62 1.42 -13.48
N ASP A 50 9.13 0.74 -14.51
CA ASP A 50 8.81 -0.67 -14.73
C ASP A 50 9.73 -1.53 -13.84
N VAL A 51 9.13 -2.37 -12.99
CA VAL A 51 9.86 -3.25 -12.08
C VAL A 51 9.56 -4.70 -12.43
N THR A 52 10.61 -5.51 -12.57
CA THR A 52 10.50 -6.96 -12.76
C THR A 52 11.13 -7.69 -11.59
N PHE A 53 10.56 -8.83 -11.19
CA PHE A 53 11.04 -9.63 -10.09
C PHE A 53 10.96 -11.12 -10.44
N ASN A 54 12.08 -11.82 -10.35
CA ASN A 54 12.16 -13.21 -10.85
C ASN A 54 11.61 -14.26 -9.88
N ASN A 55 11.37 -13.91 -8.61
CA ASN A 55 10.82 -14.86 -7.64
C ASN A 55 9.28 -14.85 -7.69
N VAL A 56 8.72 -15.71 -8.52
CA VAL A 56 7.26 -15.87 -8.69
C VAL A 56 6.59 -16.60 -7.53
N ASP A 57 7.37 -17.30 -6.69
CA ASP A 57 6.87 -18.02 -5.50
C ASP A 57 7.00 -17.18 -4.22
N SER A 58 7.31 -15.90 -4.38
CA SER A 58 7.46 -15.00 -3.24
C SER A 58 6.14 -14.82 -2.49
N LYS A 59 6.22 -14.91 -1.16
CA LYS A 59 5.08 -14.70 -0.26
C LYS A 59 4.48 -13.29 -0.35
N VAL A 60 5.21 -12.32 -0.90
CA VAL A 60 4.70 -10.94 -1.08
C VAL A 60 3.79 -10.81 -2.31
N LEU A 61 3.83 -11.76 -3.25
CA LEU A 61 3.09 -11.67 -4.51
C LEU A 61 1.57 -11.44 -4.33
N PRO A 62 0.86 -12.14 -3.43
CA PRO A 62 -0.58 -11.92 -3.22
C PRO A 62 -0.93 -10.49 -2.75
N TYR A 63 0.04 -9.81 -2.14
CA TYR A 63 -0.13 -8.46 -1.58
C TYR A 63 0.29 -7.34 -2.54
N LEU A 64 0.88 -7.67 -3.70
CA LEU A 64 1.28 -6.69 -4.71
C LEU A 64 0.09 -6.23 -5.55
N LYS A 65 -0.82 -5.49 -4.91
CA LYS A 65 -2.07 -4.99 -5.48
C LYS A 65 -1.97 -3.51 -5.86
N ALA A 66 -2.86 -3.06 -6.74
CA ALA A 66 -2.96 -1.65 -7.11
C ALA A 66 -3.05 -0.74 -5.88
N GLY A 67 -2.29 0.34 -5.87
CA GLY A 67 -2.24 1.30 -4.77
C GLY A 67 -1.32 0.92 -3.60
N VAL A 68 -0.86 -0.33 -3.50
CA VAL A 68 0.07 -0.75 -2.43
C VAL A 68 1.42 -0.05 -2.62
N LYS A 69 1.96 0.49 -1.54
CA LYS A 69 3.30 1.08 -1.51
C LYS A 69 4.34 0.01 -1.30
N ILE A 70 5.36 0.00 -2.16
CA ILE A 70 6.47 -0.94 -2.09
C ILE A 70 7.82 -0.21 -2.09
N PHE A 71 8.81 -0.87 -1.51
CA PHE A 71 10.22 -0.63 -1.77
C PHE A 71 10.71 -1.70 -2.74
N ALA A 72 11.47 -1.30 -3.75
CA ALA A 72 12.14 -2.23 -4.64
C ALA A 72 13.58 -1.79 -4.89
N ARG A 73 14.50 -2.75 -4.81
CA ARG A 73 15.93 -2.54 -5.05
C ARG A 73 16.46 -3.54 -6.07
N GLY A 74 17.22 -3.08 -7.05
CA GLY A 74 17.77 -3.96 -8.06
C GLY A 74 18.67 -3.27 -9.08
N ASN A 75 18.89 -3.96 -10.19
CA ASN A 75 19.68 -3.45 -11.30
C ASN A 75 18.81 -2.54 -12.18
N ALA A 76 19.27 -1.32 -12.39
CA ALA A 76 18.57 -0.35 -13.22
C ALA A 76 19.03 -0.42 -14.68
N SER A 77 18.12 -0.21 -15.60
CA SER A 77 18.39 -0.04 -17.01
C SER A 77 17.47 1.02 -17.63
N LEU A 78 18.03 1.80 -18.55
CA LEU A 78 17.26 2.75 -19.35
C LEU A 78 16.86 2.10 -20.67
N ARG A 79 15.61 2.30 -21.06
CA ARG A 79 15.06 1.82 -22.33
C ARG A 79 14.38 2.97 -23.05
N CYS A 80 14.55 3.00 -24.37
CA CYS A 80 13.77 3.90 -25.21
C CYS A 80 12.67 3.08 -25.89
N TYR A 81 11.44 3.57 -25.82
CA TYR A 81 10.30 2.94 -26.48
C TYR A 81 9.44 3.99 -27.18
N SER A 82 8.76 3.56 -28.24
CA SER A 82 7.78 4.41 -28.92
C SER A 82 6.50 4.44 -28.11
N SER A 83 6.09 5.63 -27.65
CA SER A 83 4.82 5.81 -26.96
C SER A 83 3.70 6.04 -27.97
N PRO A 84 2.71 5.12 -28.08
CA PRO A 84 1.57 5.31 -28.98
C PRO A 84 0.76 6.57 -28.62
N LYS A 85 0.66 6.88 -27.32
CA LYS A 85 -0.07 8.04 -26.80
C LYS A 85 0.60 9.36 -27.15
N LEU A 86 1.93 9.43 -27.03
CA LEU A 86 2.71 10.65 -27.27
C LEU A 86 3.24 10.74 -28.70
N LYS A 87 3.12 9.68 -29.51
CA LYS A 87 3.63 9.56 -30.90
C LYS A 87 5.11 9.94 -31.01
N ARG A 88 5.91 9.67 -29.98
CA ARG A 88 7.35 9.93 -29.93
C ARG A 88 8.09 8.87 -29.12
N MET A 89 9.40 8.83 -29.29
CA MET A 89 10.30 8.03 -28.44
C MET A 89 10.33 8.61 -27.02
N VAL A 90 10.18 7.76 -26.03
CA VAL A 90 10.20 8.10 -24.61
C VAL A 90 11.25 7.23 -23.93
N ALA A 91 12.04 7.83 -23.06
CA ALA A 91 12.92 7.10 -22.17
C ALA A 91 12.11 6.55 -20.98
N GLY A 92 12.34 5.30 -20.63
CA GLY A 92 11.77 4.66 -19.46
C GLY A 92 12.85 4.04 -18.60
N LEU A 93 12.68 4.10 -17.29
CA LEU A 93 13.51 3.41 -16.31
C LEU A 93 12.91 2.04 -16.04
N SER A 94 13.74 1.00 -16.04
CA SER A 94 13.36 -0.36 -15.63
C SER A 94 14.29 -0.82 -14.52
N ILE A 95 13.75 -1.51 -13.53
CA ILE A 95 14.50 -2.11 -12.42
C ILE A 95 14.25 -3.62 -12.43
N ALA A 96 15.32 -4.41 -12.61
CA ALA A 96 15.28 -5.83 -12.34
C ALA A 96 15.53 -6.02 -10.83
N ALA A 97 14.44 -6.15 -10.07
CA ALA A 97 14.47 -6.17 -8.63
C ALA A 97 15.09 -7.47 -8.10
N GLN A 98 15.95 -7.34 -7.13
CA GLN A 98 16.52 -8.41 -6.31
C GLN A 98 15.80 -8.53 -4.97
N GLU A 99 15.19 -7.42 -4.54
CA GLU A 99 14.49 -7.31 -3.27
C GLU A 99 13.24 -6.46 -3.47
N ILE A 100 12.14 -6.91 -2.88
CA ILE A 100 10.87 -6.19 -2.81
C ILE A 100 10.34 -6.31 -1.40
N GLU A 101 9.98 -5.17 -0.81
CA GLU A 101 9.35 -5.10 0.50
C GLU A 101 8.05 -4.29 0.40
N LEU A 102 7.07 -4.68 1.20
CA LEU A 102 5.84 -3.91 1.36
C LEU A 102 6.13 -2.72 2.28
N CYS A 103 6.04 -1.52 1.77
CA CYS A 103 6.21 -0.29 2.53
C CYS A 103 4.87 0.23 3.02
N GLY A 104 4.52 -0.12 4.24
CA GLY A 104 3.20 0.10 4.77
C GLY A 104 2.26 -0.97 4.21
N GLY A 105 1.73 -1.80 5.09
CA GLY A 105 0.43 -2.37 4.83
C GLY A 105 -0.46 -1.21 4.40
N GLN A 106 -1.55 -1.48 3.71
CA GLN A 106 -2.70 -0.60 3.79
C GLN A 106 -2.78 -0.31 5.29
N SER A 107 -2.32 0.87 5.71
CA SER A 107 -2.67 1.30 7.02
C SER A 107 -4.18 1.42 6.90
N ASP A 108 -4.90 0.49 7.47
CA ASP A 108 -6.18 0.79 8.07
C ASP A 108 -5.85 1.84 9.12
N GLU A 109 -5.37 3.01 8.67
CA GLU A 109 -5.11 4.13 9.54
C GLU A 109 -6.45 4.50 10.09
N VAL A 110 -6.67 4.05 11.30
CA VAL A 110 -7.81 4.52 12.07
C VAL A 110 -7.75 6.05 11.98
N PRO A 111 -8.76 6.69 11.41
CA PRO A 111 -8.76 8.13 11.27
C PRO A 111 -8.47 8.76 12.61
N ARG A 112 -7.71 9.84 12.64
CA ARG A 112 -7.37 10.53 13.90
C ARG A 112 -8.60 10.98 14.67
N GLN A 113 -9.70 11.24 13.96
CA GLN A 113 -10.97 11.63 14.56
C GLN A 113 -12.07 10.67 14.14
N LEU A 114 -12.71 10.09 15.12
CA LEU A 114 -13.90 9.26 14.97
C LEU A 114 -15.08 9.93 15.67
N ILE A 115 -16.27 9.63 15.21
CA ILE A 115 -17.53 10.18 15.72
C ILE A 115 -18.28 9.07 16.42
N ASN A 116 -18.77 9.32 17.64
CA ASN A 116 -19.76 8.44 18.24
C ASN A 116 -21.12 8.70 17.58
N PRO A 117 -21.73 7.71 16.91
CA PRO A 117 -23.00 7.91 16.22
C PRO A 117 -24.20 8.17 17.16
N GLU A 118 -24.07 7.88 18.47
CA GLU A 118 -25.15 8.05 19.44
C GLU A 118 -25.30 9.50 19.92
N ASP A 119 -24.19 10.19 20.12
CA ASP A 119 -24.19 11.54 20.71
C ASP A 119 -23.44 12.59 19.86
N GLY A 120 -22.83 12.17 18.73
CA GLY A 120 -22.07 13.03 17.86
C GLY A 120 -20.70 13.47 18.42
N ALA A 121 -20.27 12.92 19.57
CA ALA A 121 -19.00 13.28 20.19
C ALA A 121 -17.82 12.88 19.33
N LEU A 122 -16.84 13.79 19.22
CA LEU A 122 -15.58 13.55 18.51
C LEU A 122 -14.57 12.89 19.45
N PHE A 123 -13.96 11.82 18.97
CA PHE A 123 -12.86 11.14 19.65
C PHE A 123 -11.57 11.30 18.85
N ASP A 124 -10.56 11.81 19.52
CA ASP A 124 -9.20 11.88 18.97
C ASP A 124 -8.48 10.55 19.24
N VAL A 125 -8.23 9.77 18.18
CA VAL A 125 -7.63 8.44 18.24
C VAL A 125 -6.13 8.54 18.03
N THR A 126 -5.42 9.30 18.88
CA THR A 126 -4.00 9.60 18.63
C THR A 126 -3.02 8.52 19.06
N LYS A 127 -3.42 7.49 19.82
CA LYS A 127 -2.44 6.61 20.47
C LYS A 127 -2.77 5.13 20.51
N PHE A 128 -3.95 4.69 20.11
CA PHE A 128 -4.41 3.33 20.43
C PHE A 128 -4.94 2.61 19.20
N TYR A 129 -4.02 2.07 18.43
CA TYR A 129 -4.33 1.16 17.36
C TYR A 129 -3.90 -0.25 17.73
N TRP A 130 -4.74 -1.25 17.50
CA TRP A 130 -4.40 -2.65 17.71
C TRP A 130 -3.59 -3.19 16.54
N CYS A 131 -2.29 -3.02 16.58
CA CYS A 131 -1.39 -3.78 15.72
C CYS A 131 -1.09 -5.12 16.36
N ASN A 132 -1.26 -6.22 15.63
CA ASN A 132 -0.81 -7.57 16.00
C ASN A 132 -1.43 -8.16 17.30
N MET A 133 -2.61 -7.78 17.69
CA MET A 133 -3.32 -8.43 18.80
C MET A 133 -4.04 -9.70 18.34
N ASP A 134 -4.16 -10.66 19.26
CA ASP A 134 -4.96 -11.86 19.05
C ASP A 134 -6.45 -11.49 18.87
N THR A 135 -6.96 -11.69 17.66
CA THR A 135 -8.36 -11.38 17.32
C THR A 135 -9.38 -12.12 18.18
N LYS A 136 -9.01 -13.31 18.70
CA LYS A 136 -9.87 -14.09 19.63
C LYS A 136 -10.05 -13.40 20.98
N ALA A 137 -9.01 -12.74 21.47
CA ALA A 137 -9.09 -11.95 22.70
C ALA A 137 -9.94 -10.71 22.48
N LEU A 138 -9.79 -10.04 21.33
CA LEU A 138 -10.55 -8.84 20.96
C LEU A 138 -12.07 -9.09 20.85
N LYS A 139 -12.48 -10.24 20.28
CA LYS A 139 -13.89 -10.61 20.13
C LYS A 139 -14.63 -10.79 21.47
N LYS A 140 -13.90 -10.95 22.57
CA LYS A 140 -14.47 -11.11 23.93
C LYS A 140 -14.61 -9.78 24.67
N ASP A 141 -13.99 -8.72 24.17
CA ASP A 141 -14.07 -7.41 24.78
C ASP A 141 -15.42 -6.74 24.47
N GLU A 142 -15.95 -6.00 25.44
CA GLU A 142 -17.04 -5.06 25.17
C GLU A 142 -16.49 -3.85 24.43
N PHE A 143 -17.09 -3.53 23.30
CA PHE A 143 -16.68 -2.39 22.49
C PHE A 143 -17.88 -1.52 22.10
N ARG A 144 -17.62 -0.25 21.85
CA ARG A 144 -18.55 0.67 21.21
C ARG A 144 -18.15 0.88 19.75
N VAL A 145 -19.14 1.17 18.92
CA VAL A 145 -18.92 1.48 17.51
C VAL A 145 -18.70 2.99 17.36
N LEU A 146 -17.65 3.36 16.65
CA LEU A 146 -17.38 4.72 16.21
C LEU A 146 -17.37 4.75 14.69
N VAL A 147 -17.62 5.91 14.09
CA VAL A 147 -17.62 6.07 12.62
C VAL A 147 -16.66 7.17 12.20
N ASP A 148 -16.08 7.02 11.02
CA ASP A 148 -15.31 8.07 10.38
C ASP A 148 -16.20 9.00 9.55
N ASN A 149 -15.62 10.05 8.99
CA ASN A 149 -16.32 10.99 8.13
C ASN A 149 -16.73 10.43 6.75
N ARG A 150 -16.38 9.17 6.45
CA ARG A 150 -16.73 8.44 5.23
C ARG A 150 -17.73 7.31 5.49
N GLY A 151 -18.14 7.13 6.75
CA GLY A 151 -19.04 6.07 7.17
C GLY A 151 -18.36 4.73 7.46
N GLY A 152 -17.04 4.68 7.55
CA GLY A 152 -16.30 3.50 7.99
C GLY A 152 -16.54 3.25 9.48
N GLU A 153 -16.82 1.99 9.87
CA GLU A 153 -17.10 1.59 11.24
C GLU A 153 -15.84 1.05 11.93
N TYR A 154 -15.64 1.48 13.17
CA TYR A 154 -14.53 1.10 14.03
C TYR A 154 -15.04 0.65 15.40
N ALA A 155 -14.39 -0.35 15.97
CA ALA A 155 -14.67 -0.82 17.33
C ALA A 155 -13.64 -0.25 18.30
N GLN A 156 -14.11 0.33 19.42
CA GLN A 156 -13.26 0.81 20.50
C GLN A 156 -13.59 0.08 21.79
N ASN A 157 -12.56 -0.50 22.46
CA ASN A 157 -12.75 -1.13 23.76
C ASN A 157 -12.72 -0.13 24.93
N LYS A 158 -13.00 -0.62 26.14
CA LYS A 158 -12.96 0.18 27.37
C LYS A 158 -11.59 0.80 27.67
N ALA A 159 -10.49 0.19 27.20
CA ALA A 159 -9.13 0.70 27.35
C ALA A 159 -8.78 1.78 26.34
N GLY A 160 -9.65 2.06 25.35
CA GLY A 160 -9.47 3.08 24.33
C GLY A 160 -8.81 2.61 23.04
N PHE A 161 -8.47 1.33 22.92
CA PHE A 161 -7.95 0.77 21.70
C PHE A 161 -9.01 0.73 20.60
N VAL A 162 -8.61 0.98 19.36
CA VAL A 162 -9.51 1.07 18.22
C VAL A 162 -9.02 0.15 17.08
N VAL A 163 -9.98 -0.54 16.45
CA VAL A 163 -9.72 -1.43 15.30
C VAL A 163 -10.87 -1.29 14.29
N PRO A 164 -10.64 -1.45 12.98
CA PRO A 164 -11.72 -1.55 12.01
C PRO A 164 -12.69 -2.69 12.39
N LYS A 165 -13.98 -2.43 12.42
CA LYS A 165 -15.01 -3.41 12.84
C LYS A 165 -14.97 -4.68 11.96
N ALA A 166 -14.67 -4.53 10.66
CA ALA A 166 -14.53 -5.65 9.74
C ALA A 166 -13.51 -6.70 10.18
N VAL A 167 -12.48 -6.32 10.95
CA VAL A 167 -11.46 -7.25 11.47
C VAL A 167 -12.06 -8.18 12.53
N LEU A 168 -13.06 -7.71 13.30
CA LEU A 168 -13.75 -8.51 14.31
C LEU A 168 -14.79 -9.46 13.71
N GLU A 169 -15.26 -9.16 12.50
CA GLU A 169 -16.34 -9.91 11.82
C GLU A 169 -15.78 -11.02 10.91
N GLN A 170 -14.45 -11.09 10.71
CA GLN A 170 -13.85 -12.16 9.92
C GLN A 170 -14.10 -13.53 10.57
N PRO A 171 -14.60 -14.52 9.81
CA PRO A 171 -14.74 -15.88 10.31
C PRO A 171 -13.38 -16.44 10.69
N GLU A 172 -13.34 -17.26 11.75
CA GLU A 172 -12.13 -17.97 12.14
C GLU A 172 -11.75 -18.95 11.01
N GLU A 173 -10.69 -18.67 10.27
CA GLU A 173 -10.08 -19.69 9.43
C GLU A 173 -9.53 -20.78 10.36
N GLU A 174 -10.15 -21.95 10.30
CA GLU A 174 -9.64 -23.16 10.94
C GLU A 174 -8.26 -23.45 10.35
N GLN A 175 -7.23 -23.10 11.10
CA GLN A 175 -5.89 -23.57 10.81
C GLN A 175 -5.87 -25.09 11.05
N LYS A 176 -5.99 -25.84 9.96
CA LYS A 176 -5.64 -27.26 9.90
C LYS A 176 -4.15 -27.43 9.70
#